data_b7adbdbd673305bacf9241930cdeed67
#
_entry.id   b7adbdbd673305bacf9241930cdeed67
#
_cell.length_a   1.000
_cell.length_b   1.000
_cell.length_c   1.000
_cell.angle_alpha   90.00
_cell.angle_beta   90.00
_cell.angle_gamma   90.00
#
_symmetry.space_group_name_H-M   'P 1'
#
loop_
_entity.id
_entity.type
_entity.pdbx_description
1 polymer ?
#
loop_
_entity_poly.entity_id
_entity_poly.type
_entity_poly.pdbx_seq_one_letter_code
_entity_poly.pdbx_strand_id
1 'polypeptide(L)'
;MHARLRYSTFLILLLALTFTACQKKINITGKEFIEREVLVDLLVDIHLMDGVTQDRKFGRKFDVDSIDILTPIFDKHLVTRQMFDTTVFVYSRNPELLDEVYNEVLIKLNVMLDENSKEGASKPES
;
A
#
# COMPACT_ATOMS: atom_id res chain seq x y z
N MET A 1 12.15 54.68 4.05
CA MET A 1 11.57 53.75 3.09
C MET A 1 12.40 52.46 2.97
N HIS A 2 13.70 52.51 2.96
CA HIS A 2 14.60 51.33 2.80
C HIS A 2 14.63 50.35 3.99
N ALA A 3 14.36 50.81 5.21
CA ALA A 3 14.35 49.94 6.40
C ALA A 3 13.21 48.92 6.37
N ARG A 4 12.01 49.32 5.96
CA ARG A 4 10.84 48.44 5.88
C ARG A 4 11.01 47.35 4.80
N LEU A 5 11.66 47.67 3.70
CA LEU A 5 11.96 46.74 2.62
C LEU A 5 12.96 45.64 3.09
N ARG A 6 13.97 46.04 3.86
CA ARG A 6 14.97 45.12 4.42
C ARG A 6 14.38 44.15 5.44
N TYR A 7 13.43 44.62 6.26
CA TYR A 7 12.71 43.73 7.20
C TYR A 7 11.77 42.77 6.48
N SER A 8 11.11 43.19 5.39
CA SER A 8 10.24 42.36 4.58
C SER A 8 11.03 41.25 3.89
N THR A 9 12.19 41.53 3.32
CA THR A 9 13.04 40.50 2.69
C THR A 9 13.62 39.52 3.72
N PHE A 10 13.98 40.04 4.91
CA PHE A 10 14.46 39.15 5.99
C PHE A 10 13.36 38.25 6.53
N LEU A 11 12.12 38.73 6.64
CA LEU A 11 10.97 37.96 7.05
C LEU A 11 10.63 36.85 6.04
N ILE A 12 10.68 37.17 4.74
CA ILE A 12 10.45 36.17 3.67
C ILE A 12 11.55 35.10 3.67
N LEU A 13 12.80 35.50 3.87
CA LEU A 13 13.92 34.56 3.96
C LEU A 13 13.80 33.64 5.18
N LEU A 14 13.38 34.19 6.33
CA LEU A 14 13.15 33.42 7.55
C LEU A 14 11.99 32.41 7.37
N LEU A 15 10.91 32.83 6.68
CA LEU A 15 9.77 31.96 6.39
C LEU A 15 10.13 30.84 5.43
N ALA A 16 11.01 31.10 4.44
CA ALA A 16 11.47 30.07 3.50
C ALA A 16 12.33 28.98 4.16
N LEU A 17 13.05 29.32 5.23
CA LEU A 17 13.89 28.37 5.99
C LEU A 17 13.06 27.37 6.83
N THR A 18 11.80 27.70 7.15
CA THR A 18 10.94 26.81 7.96
C THR A 18 10.33 25.66 7.14
N PHE A 19 10.34 25.72 5.81
CA PHE A 19 9.78 24.69 4.94
C PHE A 19 10.72 23.53 4.63
N THR A 20 11.98 23.55 5.07
CA THR A 20 12.86 22.39 5.00
C THR A 20 12.62 21.46 6.21
N ALA A 21 11.38 21.05 6.41
CA ALA A 21 11.08 19.90 7.29
C ALA A 21 11.67 18.67 6.63
N CYS A 22 12.84 18.23 7.10
CA CYS A 22 13.43 16.94 6.75
C CYS A 22 12.39 15.87 7.05
N GLN A 23 11.75 15.32 6.02
CA GLN A 23 11.01 14.07 6.12
C GLN A 23 12.05 12.99 6.45
N LYS A 24 12.11 12.62 7.70
CA LYS A 24 12.92 11.51 8.17
C LYS A 24 12.34 10.25 7.54
N LYS A 25 12.99 9.74 6.50
CA LYS A 25 12.60 8.50 5.83
C LYS A 25 12.75 7.38 6.88
N ILE A 26 11.62 6.96 7.44
CA ILE A 26 11.58 5.86 8.40
C ILE A 26 11.79 4.58 7.59
N ASN A 27 12.94 3.94 7.77
CA ASN A 27 13.25 2.66 7.16
C ASN A 27 12.79 1.57 8.13
N ILE A 28 11.69 0.91 7.80
CA ILE A 28 11.17 -0.22 8.60
C ILE A 28 11.96 -1.45 8.15
N THR A 29 12.99 -1.80 8.93
CA THR A 29 13.87 -2.93 8.65
C THR A 29 14.08 -3.74 9.93
N GLY A 30 14.11 -5.07 9.78
CA GLY A 30 14.30 -6.02 10.89
C GLY A 30 13.61 -7.34 10.55
N LYS A 31 14.06 -8.41 11.17
CA LYS A 31 13.50 -9.77 10.93
C LYS A 31 12.04 -9.91 11.39
N GLU A 32 11.58 -8.98 12.22
CA GLU A 32 10.20 -8.91 12.69
C GLU A 32 9.25 -8.16 11.75
N PHE A 33 9.79 -7.49 10.72
CA PHE A 33 9.02 -6.71 9.76
C PHE A 33 9.02 -7.34 8.37
N ILE A 34 7.96 -7.08 7.64
CA ILE A 34 7.85 -7.44 6.23
C ILE A 34 8.55 -6.36 5.40
N GLU A 35 9.38 -6.76 4.46
CA GLU A 35 9.95 -5.82 3.48
C GLU A 35 8.86 -5.18 2.64
N ARG A 36 9.04 -3.92 2.26
CA ARG A 36 8.02 -3.12 1.58
C ARG A 36 7.47 -3.79 0.32
N GLU A 37 8.33 -4.32 -0.53
CA GLU A 37 7.90 -5.02 -1.75
C GLU A 37 7.02 -6.23 -1.45
N VAL A 38 7.43 -7.05 -0.46
CA VAL A 38 6.68 -8.22 -0.02
C VAL A 38 5.34 -7.80 0.60
N LEU A 39 5.32 -6.70 1.36
CA LEU A 39 4.08 -6.15 1.92
C LEU A 39 3.10 -5.71 0.83
N VAL A 40 3.60 -5.04 -0.22
CA VAL A 40 2.78 -4.61 -1.36
C VAL A 40 2.17 -5.83 -2.06
N ASP A 41 2.99 -6.85 -2.38
CA ASP A 41 2.51 -8.07 -3.04
C ASP A 41 1.50 -8.85 -2.20
N LEU A 42 1.75 -8.95 -0.91
CA LEU A 42 0.85 -9.58 0.04
C LEU A 42 -0.49 -8.84 0.12
N LEU A 43 -0.48 -7.51 0.16
CA LEU A 43 -1.69 -6.69 0.17
C LEU A 43 -2.47 -6.81 -1.15
N VAL A 44 -1.78 -6.90 -2.29
CA VAL A 44 -2.42 -7.18 -3.59
C VAL A 44 -3.17 -8.50 -3.54
N ASP A 45 -2.53 -9.58 -3.08
CA ASP A 45 -3.17 -10.89 -2.97
C ASP A 45 -4.37 -10.88 -2.01
N ILE A 46 -4.26 -10.18 -0.88
CA ILE A 46 -5.38 -10.02 0.07
C ILE A 46 -6.55 -9.32 -0.61
N HIS A 47 -6.32 -8.22 -1.33
CA HIS A 47 -7.39 -7.47 -2.00
C HIS A 47 -8.03 -8.26 -3.14
N LEU A 48 -7.23 -9.02 -3.91
CA LEU A 48 -7.76 -9.90 -4.95
C LEU A 48 -8.66 -10.99 -4.35
N MET A 49 -8.22 -11.60 -3.24
CA MET A 49 -8.99 -12.64 -2.57
C MET A 49 -10.25 -12.06 -1.91
N ASP A 50 -10.17 -10.89 -1.31
CA ASP A 50 -11.33 -10.19 -0.75
C ASP A 50 -12.36 -9.88 -1.84
N GLY A 51 -11.94 -9.41 -3.02
CA GLY A 51 -12.81 -9.20 -4.17
C GLY A 51 -13.51 -10.46 -4.64
N VAL A 52 -12.81 -11.60 -4.67
CA VAL A 52 -13.39 -12.91 -5.04
C VAL A 52 -14.40 -13.40 -3.98
N THR A 53 -14.08 -13.23 -2.70
CA THR A 53 -14.94 -13.70 -1.61
C THR A 53 -16.20 -12.86 -1.46
N GLN A 54 -16.16 -11.58 -1.82
CA GLN A 54 -17.32 -10.68 -1.84
C GLN A 54 -18.27 -10.95 -3.03
N ASP A 55 -17.85 -11.72 -4.05
CA ASP A 55 -18.74 -12.12 -5.12
C ASP A 55 -19.86 -13.01 -4.59
N ARG A 56 -21.10 -12.56 -4.73
CA ARG A 56 -22.29 -13.24 -4.21
C ARG A 56 -22.47 -14.66 -4.76
N LYS A 57 -21.98 -14.95 -5.97
CA LYS A 57 -22.06 -16.28 -6.58
C LYS A 57 -21.03 -17.22 -5.93
N PHE A 58 -19.83 -16.72 -5.71
CA PHE A 58 -18.75 -17.47 -5.08
C PHE A 58 -19.06 -17.71 -3.60
N GLY A 59 -19.43 -16.68 -2.84
CA GLY A 59 -19.71 -16.76 -1.42
C GLY A 59 -20.81 -17.76 -1.07
N ARG A 60 -21.90 -17.82 -1.86
CA ARG A 60 -22.98 -18.81 -1.67
C ARG A 60 -22.57 -20.24 -2.00
N LYS A 61 -21.61 -20.43 -2.90
CA LYS A 61 -21.18 -21.77 -3.34
C LYS A 61 -20.20 -22.41 -2.38
N PHE A 62 -19.37 -21.63 -1.71
CA PHE A 62 -18.20 -22.12 -0.99
C PHE A 62 -18.22 -21.85 0.52
N ASP A 63 -19.29 -21.27 1.09
CA ASP A 63 -19.37 -20.90 2.52
C ASP A 63 -18.12 -20.17 3.00
N VAL A 64 -17.85 -19.02 2.37
CA VAL A 64 -16.58 -18.27 2.49
C VAL A 64 -16.30 -17.84 3.92
N ASP A 65 -17.34 -17.65 4.75
CA ASP A 65 -17.19 -17.24 6.16
C ASP A 65 -16.41 -18.28 7.00
N SER A 66 -16.33 -19.52 6.52
CA SER A 66 -15.60 -20.62 7.17
C SER A 66 -14.20 -20.86 6.60
N ILE A 67 -13.81 -20.19 5.51
CA ILE A 67 -12.54 -20.41 4.82
C ILE A 67 -11.47 -19.46 5.38
N ASP A 68 -10.38 -20.02 5.89
CA ASP A 68 -9.18 -19.24 6.20
C ASP A 68 -8.46 -18.85 4.89
N ILE A 69 -8.64 -17.59 4.48
CA ILE A 69 -8.05 -17.05 3.26
C ILE A 69 -6.66 -16.44 3.48
N LEU A 70 -6.32 -16.13 4.72
CA LEU A 70 -5.08 -15.41 5.04
C LEU A 70 -3.88 -16.34 5.18
N THR A 71 -4.05 -17.51 5.80
CA THR A 71 -2.94 -18.46 5.99
C THR A 71 -2.27 -18.85 4.67
N PRO A 72 -2.98 -19.23 3.60
CA PRO A 72 -2.34 -19.56 2.32
C PRO A 72 -1.58 -18.36 1.70
N ILE A 73 -2.08 -17.14 1.90
CA ILE A 73 -1.41 -15.91 1.41
C ILE A 73 -0.12 -15.68 2.20
N PHE A 74 -0.17 -15.81 3.52
CA PHE A 74 1.03 -15.66 4.35
C PHE A 74 2.10 -16.70 4.02
N ASP A 75 1.70 -17.96 3.82
CA ASP A 75 2.61 -19.04 3.42
C ASP A 75 3.25 -18.78 2.07
N LYS A 76 2.49 -18.28 1.09
CA LYS A 76 2.99 -17.90 -0.24
C LYS A 76 4.11 -16.86 -0.15
N HIS A 77 3.97 -15.89 0.73
CA HIS A 77 4.93 -14.79 0.89
C HIS A 77 6.00 -15.06 1.97
N LEU A 78 5.99 -16.25 2.60
CA LEU A 78 6.88 -16.63 3.69
C LEU A 78 6.80 -15.65 4.88
N VAL A 79 5.62 -15.17 5.16
CA VAL A 79 5.31 -14.19 6.20
C VAL A 79 4.52 -14.85 7.32
N THR A 80 4.85 -14.54 8.56
CA THR A 80 4.04 -14.96 9.71
C THR A 80 2.95 -13.94 10.02
N ARG A 81 1.87 -14.38 10.65
CA ARG A 81 0.82 -13.48 11.17
C ARG A 81 1.40 -12.38 12.07
N GLN A 82 2.36 -12.75 12.92
CA GLN A 82 3.01 -11.80 13.83
C GLN A 82 3.80 -10.73 13.07
N MET A 83 4.56 -11.10 12.02
CA MET A 83 5.25 -10.12 11.18
C MET A 83 4.26 -9.16 10.52
N PHE A 84 3.15 -9.69 10.00
CA PHE A 84 2.10 -8.88 9.39
C PHE A 84 1.51 -7.88 10.38
N ASP A 85 1.05 -8.34 11.54
CA ASP A 85 0.44 -7.50 12.56
C ASP A 85 1.42 -6.41 13.05
N THR A 86 2.70 -6.77 13.26
CA THR A 86 3.75 -5.82 13.67
C THR A 86 4.02 -4.77 12.59
N THR A 87 4.12 -5.20 11.34
CA THR A 87 4.37 -4.30 10.20
C THR A 87 3.20 -3.34 10.00
N VAL A 88 1.98 -3.87 9.94
CA VAL A 88 0.76 -3.05 9.77
C VAL A 88 0.61 -2.05 10.92
N PHE A 89 0.91 -2.45 12.16
CA PHE A 89 0.87 -1.57 13.31
C PHE A 89 1.82 -0.37 13.13
N VAL A 90 3.04 -0.58 12.65
CA VAL A 90 4.01 0.51 12.42
C VAL A 90 3.57 1.40 11.27
N TYR A 91 3.11 0.82 10.15
CA TYR A 91 2.62 1.58 9.01
C TYR A 91 1.36 2.39 9.36
N SER A 92 0.45 1.86 10.15
CA SER A 92 -0.77 2.57 10.58
C SER A 92 -0.49 3.84 11.40
N ARG A 93 0.68 3.92 12.03
CA ARG A 93 1.13 5.11 12.76
C ARG A 93 1.90 6.12 11.89
N ASN A 94 2.16 5.76 10.65
CA ASN A 94 2.89 6.57 9.69
C ASN A 94 2.07 6.69 8.41
N PRO A 95 1.04 7.56 8.39
CA PRO A 95 0.08 7.61 7.29
C PRO A 95 0.72 7.90 5.93
N GLU A 96 1.80 8.67 5.88
CA GLU A 96 2.53 8.95 4.64
C GLU A 96 3.16 7.68 4.04
N LEU A 97 3.78 6.83 4.90
CA LEU A 97 4.34 5.56 4.46
C LEU A 97 3.26 4.56 4.05
N LEU A 98 2.14 4.55 4.76
CA LEU A 98 1.00 3.71 4.44
C LEU A 98 0.40 4.11 3.08
N ASP A 99 0.25 5.40 2.83
CA ASP A 99 -0.23 5.94 1.56
C ASP A 99 0.67 5.55 0.39
N GLU A 100 1.99 5.63 0.56
CA GLU A 100 2.94 5.17 -0.44
C GLU A 100 2.79 3.67 -0.77
N VAL A 101 2.62 2.82 0.25
CA VAL A 101 2.39 1.37 0.04
C VAL A 101 1.08 1.14 -0.70
N TYR A 102 -0.01 1.79 -0.30
CA TYR A 102 -1.30 1.63 -0.97
C TYR A 102 -1.30 2.17 -2.40
N ASN A 103 -0.55 3.22 -2.69
CA ASN A 103 -0.38 3.69 -4.06
C ASN A 103 0.30 2.62 -4.94
N GLU A 104 1.32 1.93 -4.44
CA GLU A 104 1.96 0.82 -5.15
C GLU A 104 0.99 -0.37 -5.35
N VAL A 105 0.20 -0.71 -4.33
CA VAL A 105 -0.85 -1.74 -4.42
C VAL A 105 -1.84 -1.39 -5.53
N LEU A 106 -2.35 -0.15 -5.57
CA LEU A 106 -3.29 0.31 -6.59
C LEU A 106 -2.69 0.25 -8.00
N ILE A 107 -1.42 0.64 -8.16
CA ILE A 107 -0.72 0.54 -9.45
C ILE A 107 -0.67 -0.92 -9.91
N LYS A 108 -0.27 -1.87 -9.04
CA LYS A 108 -0.21 -3.30 -9.39
C LYS A 108 -1.58 -3.87 -9.76
N LEU A 109 -2.62 -3.55 -8.99
CA LEU A 109 -3.98 -3.98 -9.28
C LEU A 109 -4.48 -3.44 -10.64
N ASN A 110 -4.20 -2.18 -10.96
CA ASN A 110 -4.56 -1.60 -12.24
C ASN A 110 -3.84 -2.26 -13.41
N VAL A 111 -2.55 -2.57 -13.29
CA VAL A 111 -1.79 -3.30 -14.30
C VAL A 111 -2.40 -4.67 -14.56
N MET A 112 -2.72 -5.42 -13.50
CA MET A 112 -3.37 -6.73 -13.62
C MET A 112 -4.74 -6.65 -14.29
N LEU A 113 -5.50 -5.59 -14.03
CA LEU A 113 -6.79 -5.36 -14.65
C LEU A 113 -6.67 -5.12 -16.16
N ASP A 114 -5.68 -4.32 -16.56
CA ASP A 114 -5.40 -4.00 -17.96
C ASP A 114 -4.94 -5.24 -18.75
N GLU A 115 -4.09 -6.08 -18.15
CA GLU A 115 -3.62 -7.34 -18.74
C GLU A 115 -4.78 -8.31 -18.96
N ASN A 116 -5.62 -8.54 -17.94
CA ASN A 116 -6.79 -9.40 -18.06
C ASN A 116 -7.79 -8.90 -19.11
N SER A 117 -7.95 -7.58 -19.24
CA SER A 117 -8.83 -6.98 -20.27
C SER A 117 -8.34 -7.26 -21.68
N LYS A 118 -7.02 -7.26 -21.90
CA LYS A 118 -6.40 -7.57 -23.20
C LYS A 118 -6.51 -9.05 -23.55
N GLU A 119 -6.32 -9.94 -22.57
CA GLU A 119 -6.49 -11.39 -22.77
C GLU A 119 -7.95 -11.77 -23.07
N GLY A 120 -8.91 -11.15 -22.39
CA GLY A 120 -10.34 -11.35 -22.66
C GLY A 120 -10.77 -10.92 -24.05
N ALA A 121 -10.15 -9.85 -24.58
CA ALA A 121 -10.44 -9.34 -25.92
C ALA A 121 -9.80 -10.17 -27.06
N SER A 122 -8.79 -10.98 -26.75
CA SER A 122 -8.05 -11.79 -27.74
C SER A 122 -8.60 -13.21 -27.91
N LYS A 123 -9.60 -13.63 -27.14
CA LYS A 123 -10.19 -14.97 -27.23
C LYS A 123 -11.34 -14.94 -28.23
N PRO A 124 -11.21 -15.55 -29.44
CA PRO A 124 -12.32 -15.67 -30.37
C PRO A 124 -13.40 -16.56 -29.75
N GLU A 125 -14.64 -16.07 -29.78
CA GLU A 125 -15.81 -16.90 -29.48
C GLU A 125 -15.86 -18.04 -30.49
N SER A 126 -15.67 -19.25 -30.03
CA SER A 126 -15.88 -20.50 -30.76
C SER A 126 -17.10 -21.22 -30.26
#